data_b9d07da7b094bbcd10f2a90a370f4e51
#
_entry.id   b9d07da7b094bbcd10f2a90a370f4e51
#
_cell.length_a   1.000
_cell.length_b   1.000
_cell.length_c   1.000
_cell.angle_alpha   90.00
_cell.angle_beta   90.00
_cell.angle_gamma   90.00
#
_symmetry.space_group_name_H-M   'P 1'
#
loop_
_entity.id
_entity.type
_entity.pdbx_description
1 polymer ?
#
loop_
_entity_poly.entity_id
_entity_poly.type
_entity_poly.pdbx_seq_one_letter_code
_entity_poly.pdbx_strand_id
1 'polypeptide(L)'
;MFGYIYVNRKELSEEDRKDYQSYYCGLCQALRKSSGVKGQVLLNYDMTFLIILLSGLYELENKEEFFCPLHPGKKKIAYINEVTQYASDMNVLLSYHNLLDDWQDEKNYPKHVMSMMLKKDYARISRKYPRQAEAVEAYMRKLNMLEHKRETNLDAIAGLTGEMLGEIFAWKDDIWSEELHCLGFYMGKFIYLMDAYEDLEKDLRKKEYNPFESMVKNSPQDFETLSKLILTSMMSECSKSFERLPILQHASIIRNILYSGVWSKYEYVQAKKKKRRKSQ
;
A
#
# COMPACT_ATOMS: atom_id res chain seq x y z
N MET A 1 7.63 -2.86 2.19
CA MET A 1 6.26 -3.42 2.03
C MET A 1 5.27 -2.52 1.28
N PHE A 2 5.30 -1.18 1.25
CA PHE A 2 4.37 -0.30 0.51
C PHE A 2 4.94 0.14 -0.84
N GLY A 3 4.07 0.71 -1.72
CA GLY A 3 4.45 1.22 -3.04
C GLY A 3 4.13 0.28 -4.20
N TYR A 4 3.15 -0.62 -3.99
CA TYR A 4 2.71 -1.58 -5.00
C TYR A 4 1.43 -1.15 -5.74
N ILE A 5 0.67 -0.20 -5.17
CA ILE A 5 -0.63 0.23 -5.69
C ILE A 5 -0.48 1.56 -6.42
N TYR A 6 -0.24 1.52 -7.72
CA TYR A 6 -0.12 2.70 -8.55
C TYR A 6 -0.70 2.49 -9.94
N VAL A 7 -0.88 3.57 -10.66
CA VAL A 7 -1.50 3.56 -12.00
C VAL A 7 -0.54 3.05 -13.08
N ASN A 8 -1.06 2.32 -14.04
CA ASN A 8 -0.40 2.17 -15.33
C ASN A 8 -0.64 3.42 -16.19
N ARG A 9 0.31 4.35 -16.15
CA ARG A 9 0.19 5.65 -16.84
C ARG A 9 -0.01 5.54 -18.35
N LYS A 10 0.42 4.45 -18.99
CA LYS A 10 0.30 4.27 -20.44
C LYS A 10 -1.15 4.04 -20.88
N GLU A 11 -1.96 3.47 -19.99
CA GLU A 11 -3.34 3.08 -20.23
C GLU A 11 -4.36 4.10 -19.69
N LEU A 12 -3.91 5.17 -19.03
CA LEU A 12 -4.77 6.24 -18.55
C LEU A 12 -5.00 7.32 -19.61
N SER A 13 -6.20 7.88 -19.63
CA SER A 13 -6.52 9.12 -20.35
C SER A 13 -5.70 10.30 -19.79
N GLU A 14 -5.59 11.40 -20.53
CA GLU A 14 -4.93 12.62 -20.00
C GLU A 14 -5.69 13.23 -18.82
N GLU A 15 -7.02 13.13 -18.83
CA GLU A 15 -7.88 13.61 -17.75
C GLU A 15 -7.64 12.80 -16.49
N ASP A 16 -7.72 11.45 -16.55
CA ASP A 16 -7.46 10.56 -15.43
C ASP A 16 -6.04 10.76 -14.85
N ARG A 17 -5.05 11.02 -15.72
CA ARG A 17 -3.68 11.31 -15.25
C ARG A 17 -3.60 12.61 -14.45
N LYS A 18 -4.34 13.65 -14.87
CA LYS A 18 -4.42 14.93 -14.15
C LYS A 18 -5.13 14.75 -12.82
N ASP A 19 -6.25 14.03 -12.80
CA ASP A 19 -6.98 13.75 -11.58
C ASP A 19 -6.17 12.91 -10.60
N TYR A 20 -5.56 11.82 -11.04
CA TYR A 20 -4.64 11.05 -10.21
C TYR A 20 -3.52 11.90 -9.61
N GLN A 21 -2.90 12.76 -10.44
CA GLN A 21 -1.86 13.68 -9.97
C GLN A 21 -2.41 14.69 -8.95
N SER A 22 -3.64 15.14 -9.09
CA SER A 22 -4.28 16.07 -8.16
C SER A 22 -4.58 15.42 -6.81
N TYR A 23 -4.97 14.14 -6.77
CA TYR A 23 -5.09 13.36 -5.54
C TYR A 23 -3.74 13.14 -4.86
N TYR A 24 -2.71 12.78 -5.62
CA TYR A 24 -1.34 12.64 -5.12
C TYR A 24 -0.81 13.97 -4.54
N CYS A 25 -1.08 15.08 -5.22
CA CYS A 25 -0.75 16.41 -4.69
C CYS A 25 -1.53 16.74 -3.42
N GLY A 26 -2.80 16.32 -3.33
CA GLY A 26 -3.62 16.45 -2.12
C GLY A 26 -3.00 15.75 -0.92
N LEU A 27 -2.62 14.48 -1.09
CA LEU A 27 -1.91 13.73 -0.05
C LEU A 27 -0.61 14.42 0.37
N CYS A 28 0.17 14.91 -0.59
CA CYS A 28 1.41 15.64 -0.33
C CYS A 28 1.17 16.91 0.54
N GLN A 29 0.12 17.67 0.24
CA GLN A 29 -0.25 18.87 1.02
C GLN A 29 -0.78 18.50 2.41
N ALA A 30 -1.61 17.46 2.52
CA ALA A 30 -2.12 16.98 3.80
C ALA A 30 -0.99 16.51 4.73
N LEU A 31 -0.03 15.75 4.20
CA LEU A 31 1.16 15.30 4.93
C LEU A 31 2.02 16.48 5.40
N ARG A 32 2.20 17.50 4.54
CA ARG A 32 2.92 18.73 4.91
C ARG A 32 2.22 19.48 6.03
N LYS A 33 0.90 19.59 5.95
CA LYS A 33 0.08 20.30 6.95
C LYS A 33 0.06 19.59 8.29
N SER A 34 -0.03 18.25 8.29
CA SER A 34 -0.16 17.45 9.50
C SER A 34 1.16 17.17 10.21
N SER A 35 2.23 16.92 9.44
CA SER A 35 3.53 16.43 9.95
C SER A 35 4.75 17.18 9.37
N GLY A 36 4.54 18.26 8.64
CA GLY A 36 5.62 19.06 8.05
C GLY A 36 6.37 18.35 6.92
N VAL A 37 7.62 18.77 6.67
CA VAL A 37 8.47 18.21 5.60
C VAL A 37 8.74 16.72 5.84
N LYS A 38 8.88 16.27 7.08
CA LYS A 38 9.05 14.84 7.42
C LYS A 38 7.87 13.98 6.95
N GLY A 39 6.63 14.50 7.03
CA GLY A 39 5.46 13.82 6.49
C GLY A 39 5.52 13.71 4.95
N GLN A 40 5.95 14.76 4.26
CA GLN A 40 6.07 14.73 2.79
C GLN A 40 7.08 13.67 2.28
N VAL A 41 8.15 13.42 3.03
CA VAL A 41 9.15 12.38 2.68
C VAL A 41 8.55 10.98 2.73
N LEU A 42 7.47 10.79 3.49
CA LEU A 42 6.78 9.49 3.62
C LEU A 42 5.71 9.26 2.54
N LEU A 43 5.50 10.23 1.65
CA LEU A 43 4.47 10.16 0.61
C LEU A 43 4.58 8.87 -0.22
N ASN A 44 3.49 8.11 -0.31
CA ASN A 44 3.42 6.89 -1.10
C ASN A 44 2.17 6.84 -1.99
N TYR A 45 2.19 5.94 -2.96
CA TYR A 45 1.10 5.79 -3.94
C TYR A 45 -0.09 5.00 -3.38
N ASP A 46 0.13 4.09 -2.44
CA ASP A 46 -0.93 3.24 -1.90
C ASP A 46 -2.01 4.08 -1.19
N MET A 47 -1.59 5.12 -0.47
CA MET A 47 -2.52 6.05 0.18
C MET A 47 -3.23 6.95 -0.83
N THR A 48 -2.64 7.21 -1.99
CA THR A 48 -3.35 7.92 -3.08
C THR A 48 -4.51 7.10 -3.62
N PHE A 49 -4.32 5.79 -3.77
CA PHE A 49 -5.41 4.88 -4.14
C PHE A 49 -6.54 4.92 -3.10
N LEU A 50 -6.22 4.85 -1.81
CA LEU A 50 -7.21 4.93 -0.74
C LEU A 50 -8.02 6.24 -0.81
N ILE A 51 -7.38 7.39 -1.10
CA ILE A 51 -8.08 8.65 -1.26
C ILE A 51 -9.05 8.59 -2.44
N ILE A 52 -8.62 8.10 -3.60
CA ILE A 52 -9.46 8.02 -4.80
C ILE A 52 -10.66 7.11 -4.54
N LEU A 53 -10.43 5.94 -3.96
CA LEU A 53 -11.46 4.96 -3.63
C LEU A 53 -12.54 5.55 -2.71
N LEU A 54 -12.12 6.08 -1.57
CA LEU A 54 -13.06 6.61 -0.57
C LEU A 54 -13.68 7.93 -1.03
N SER A 55 -12.95 8.82 -1.72
CA SER A 55 -13.53 10.04 -2.26
C SER A 55 -14.60 9.74 -3.32
N GLY A 56 -14.37 8.74 -4.18
CA GLY A 56 -15.36 8.30 -5.16
C GLY A 56 -16.59 7.66 -4.52
N LEU A 57 -16.40 6.85 -3.45
CA LEU A 57 -17.50 6.19 -2.76
C LEU A 57 -18.40 7.15 -1.97
N TYR A 58 -17.77 8.11 -1.28
CA TYR A 58 -18.49 9.08 -0.43
C TYR A 58 -18.77 10.41 -1.14
N GLU A 59 -18.51 10.50 -2.46
CA GLU A 59 -18.75 11.67 -3.31
C GLU A 59 -18.12 12.95 -2.76
N LEU A 60 -16.88 12.86 -2.26
CA LEU A 60 -16.16 13.94 -1.61
C LEU A 60 -15.24 14.65 -2.60
N GLU A 61 -15.75 15.69 -3.26
CA GLU A 61 -14.96 16.55 -4.13
C GLU A 61 -14.69 17.91 -3.46
N ASN A 62 -13.42 18.21 -3.24
CA ASN A 62 -12.95 19.57 -2.91
C ASN A 62 -11.62 19.80 -3.62
N LYS A 63 -11.61 20.70 -4.61
CA LYS A 63 -10.43 21.08 -5.39
C LYS A 63 -9.87 22.39 -4.88
N GLU A 64 -8.60 22.40 -4.51
CA GLU A 64 -7.87 23.60 -4.08
C GLU A 64 -6.71 23.89 -5.02
N GLU A 65 -6.53 25.16 -5.38
CA GLU A 65 -5.35 25.62 -6.10
C GLU A 65 -4.24 25.99 -5.13
N PHE A 66 -3.02 25.56 -5.41
CA PHE A 66 -1.85 25.89 -4.58
C PHE A 66 -0.58 26.07 -5.41
N PHE A 67 0.39 26.79 -4.84
CA PHE A 67 1.74 26.85 -5.37
C PHE A 67 2.59 25.73 -4.77
N CYS A 68 3.13 24.85 -5.62
CA CYS A 68 3.98 23.77 -5.18
C CYS A 68 5.45 24.22 -5.10
N PRO A 69 6.07 24.23 -3.91
CA PRO A 69 7.48 24.63 -3.78
C PRO A 69 8.46 23.69 -4.52
N LEU A 70 8.07 22.43 -4.69
CA LEU A 70 8.88 21.41 -5.40
C LEU A 70 8.75 21.54 -6.93
N HIS A 71 7.72 22.24 -7.42
CA HIS A 71 7.47 22.45 -8.85
C HIS A 71 7.11 23.91 -9.09
N PRO A 72 8.09 24.83 -9.02
CA PRO A 72 7.82 26.26 -9.17
C PRO A 72 7.30 26.59 -10.58
N GLY A 73 6.49 27.63 -10.70
CA GLY A 73 6.10 28.23 -11.96
C GLY A 73 4.65 28.11 -12.37
N LYS A 74 3.86 27.15 -11.86
CA LYS A 74 2.42 27.04 -12.15
C LYS A 74 1.64 26.66 -10.89
N LYS A 75 0.45 27.23 -10.73
CA LYS A 75 -0.53 26.73 -9.78
C LYS A 75 -0.89 25.29 -10.13
N LYS A 76 -1.01 24.45 -9.12
CA LYS A 76 -1.45 23.06 -9.23
C LYS A 76 -2.78 22.87 -8.53
N ILE A 77 -3.55 21.91 -8.98
CA ILE A 77 -4.80 21.51 -8.34
C ILE A 77 -4.50 20.35 -7.40
N ALA A 78 -5.11 20.34 -6.23
CA ALA A 78 -5.10 19.26 -5.27
C ALA A 78 -6.53 18.95 -4.82
N TYR A 79 -6.87 17.66 -4.71
CA TYR A 79 -8.08 17.23 -4.02
C TYR A 79 -7.78 17.14 -2.52
N ILE A 80 -8.44 17.99 -1.73
CA ILE A 80 -8.25 18.07 -0.28
C ILE A 80 -9.61 17.97 0.41
N ASN A 81 -9.86 16.86 1.05
CA ASN A 81 -11.09 16.57 1.77
C ASN A 81 -10.79 15.79 3.07
N GLU A 82 -11.81 15.35 3.78
CA GLU A 82 -11.63 14.60 5.04
C GLU A 82 -10.93 13.25 4.83
N VAL A 83 -11.14 12.60 3.67
CA VAL A 83 -10.44 11.35 3.31
C VAL A 83 -8.96 11.60 3.03
N THR A 84 -8.62 12.72 2.39
CA THR A 84 -7.22 13.11 2.18
C THR A 84 -6.49 13.27 3.51
N GLN A 85 -7.14 13.86 4.51
CA GLN A 85 -6.58 13.97 5.86
C GLN A 85 -6.48 12.60 6.54
N TYR A 86 -7.50 11.75 6.42
CA TYR A 86 -7.48 10.39 6.94
C TYR A 86 -6.32 9.57 6.35
N ALA A 87 -6.20 9.54 5.03
CA ALA A 87 -5.12 8.82 4.35
C ALA A 87 -3.73 9.35 4.71
N SER A 88 -3.60 10.67 4.91
CA SER A 88 -2.36 11.29 5.43
C SER A 88 -2.03 10.76 6.84
N ASP A 89 -3.02 10.69 7.74
CA ASP A 89 -2.85 10.18 9.08
C ASP A 89 -2.48 8.66 9.03
N MET A 90 -3.14 7.86 8.19
CA MET A 90 -2.81 6.43 8.00
C MET A 90 -1.40 6.24 7.40
N ASN A 91 -1.00 7.09 6.46
CA ASN A 91 0.35 7.07 5.90
C ASN A 91 1.42 7.25 6.99
N VAL A 92 1.21 8.19 7.90
CA VAL A 92 2.14 8.42 9.03
C VAL A 92 2.13 7.25 10.01
N LEU A 93 0.94 6.71 10.32
CA LEU A 93 0.77 5.56 11.23
C LEU A 93 1.55 4.35 10.73
N LEU A 94 1.37 3.97 9.48
CA LEU A 94 2.05 2.83 8.86
C LEU A 94 3.55 3.07 8.72
N SER A 95 3.94 4.27 8.28
CA SER A 95 5.36 4.60 8.11
C SER A 95 6.13 4.60 9.43
N TYR A 96 5.51 5.01 10.53
CA TYR A 96 6.12 4.97 11.85
C TYR A 96 6.55 3.54 12.23
N HIS A 97 5.65 2.57 12.04
CA HIS A 97 5.94 1.18 12.35
C HIS A 97 6.98 0.57 11.40
N ASN A 98 6.89 0.85 10.10
CA ASN A 98 7.90 0.39 9.15
C ASN A 98 9.31 0.91 9.48
N LEU A 99 9.42 2.18 9.89
CA LEU A 99 10.71 2.77 10.27
C LEU A 99 11.27 2.14 11.55
N LEU A 100 10.40 1.73 12.49
CA LEU A 100 10.82 1.02 13.71
C LEU A 100 11.28 -0.40 13.39
N ASP A 101 10.57 -1.10 12.54
CA ASP A 101 10.91 -2.44 12.06
C ASP A 101 12.26 -2.47 11.36
N ASP A 102 12.46 -1.59 10.38
CA ASP A 102 13.76 -1.40 9.72
C ASP A 102 14.92 -1.09 10.69
N TRP A 103 14.63 -0.38 11.79
CA TRP A 103 15.61 -0.14 12.83
C TRP A 103 15.91 -1.41 13.65
N GLN A 104 14.91 -2.19 13.97
CA GLN A 104 15.06 -3.43 14.74
C GLN A 104 15.86 -4.47 13.95
N ASP A 105 15.58 -4.60 12.67
CA ASP A 105 16.18 -5.62 11.81
C ASP A 105 17.56 -5.22 11.27
N GLU A 106 17.66 -4.04 10.69
CA GLU A 106 18.86 -3.60 9.97
C GLU A 106 19.74 -2.62 10.75
N LYS A 107 19.30 -2.17 11.94
CA LYS A 107 19.95 -1.11 12.75
C LYS A 107 20.17 0.19 11.95
N ASN A 108 19.20 0.53 11.09
CA ASN A 108 19.26 1.68 10.22
C ASN A 108 19.04 2.99 11.00
N TYR A 109 20.12 3.66 11.42
CA TYR A 109 20.08 4.90 12.22
C TYR A 109 19.24 6.05 11.61
N PRO A 110 19.35 6.39 10.30
CA PRO A 110 18.49 7.39 9.67
C PRO A 110 17.00 7.10 9.84
N LYS A 111 16.57 5.84 9.66
CA LYS A 111 15.18 5.42 9.84
C LYS A 111 14.74 5.53 11.30
N HIS A 112 15.62 5.18 12.24
CA HIS A 112 15.36 5.37 13.67
C HIS A 112 15.14 6.85 14.03
N VAL A 113 16.02 7.73 13.57
CA VAL A 113 15.86 9.19 13.80
C VAL A 113 14.52 9.68 13.22
N MET A 114 14.15 9.24 12.02
CA MET A 114 12.88 9.59 11.40
C MET A 114 11.69 9.08 12.24
N SER A 115 11.72 7.86 12.76
CA SER A 115 10.67 7.34 13.64
C SER A 115 10.54 8.17 14.92
N MET A 116 11.66 8.56 15.55
CA MET A 116 11.63 9.46 16.71
C MET A 116 10.98 10.81 16.41
N MET A 117 11.24 11.38 15.24
CA MET A 117 10.61 12.63 14.80
C MET A 117 9.10 12.50 14.63
N LEU A 118 8.61 11.31 14.21
CA LEU A 118 7.19 11.03 14.01
C LEU A 118 6.44 10.65 15.28
N LYS A 119 7.11 10.35 16.38
CA LYS A 119 6.51 9.82 17.62
C LYS A 119 5.33 10.66 18.13
N LYS A 120 5.43 11.99 18.08
CA LYS A 120 4.34 12.90 18.51
C LYS A 120 3.14 12.81 17.57
N ASP A 121 3.39 12.75 16.25
CA ASP A 121 2.32 12.61 15.25
C ASP A 121 1.63 11.26 15.39
N TYR A 122 2.40 10.18 15.53
CA TYR A 122 1.89 8.85 15.83
C TYR A 122 0.97 8.83 17.05
N ALA A 123 1.40 9.38 18.18
CA ALA A 123 0.60 9.41 19.40
C ALA A 123 -0.70 10.24 19.25
N ARG A 124 -0.70 11.30 18.45
CA ARG A 124 -1.89 12.09 18.10
C ARG A 124 -2.84 11.27 17.25
N ILE A 125 -2.32 10.59 16.23
CA ILE A 125 -3.08 9.80 15.25
C ILE A 125 -3.69 8.57 15.92
N SER A 126 -2.95 7.85 16.76
CA SER A 126 -3.43 6.68 17.49
C SER A 126 -4.61 7.01 18.42
N ARG A 127 -4.60 8.21 19.04
CA ARG A 127 -5.75 8.68 19.83
C ARG A 127 -6.97 9.04 18.96
N LYS A 128 -6.74 9.54 17.76
CA LYS A 128 -7.81 9.92 16.83
C LYS A 128 -8.43 8.70 16.14
N TYR A 129 -7.64 7.67 15.86
CA TYR A 129 -8.05 6.47 15.15
C TYR A 129 -7.62 5.20 15.92
N PRO A 130 -8.23 4.95 17.10
CA PRO A 130 -7.79 3.86 17.98
C PRO A 130 -7.95 2.48 17.34
N ARG A 131 -9.02 2.24 16.56
CA ARG A 131 -9.29 0.97 15.87
C ARG A 131 -8.17 0.64 14.87
N GLN A 132 -7.81 1.58 14.00
CA GLN A 132 -6.75 1.40 13.01
C GLN A 132 -5.38 1.27 13.67
N ALA A 133 -5.11 2.05 14.72
CA ALA A 133 -3.85 1.97 15.45
C ALA A 133 -3.67 0.60 16.12
N GLU A 134 -4.71 0.07 16.76
CA GLU A 134 -4.70 -1.27 17.36
C GLU A 134 -4.48 -2.37 16.31
N ALA A 135 -5.13 -2.26 15.14
CA ALA A 135 -4.94 -3.19 14.03
C ALA A 135 -3.49 -3.21 13.54
N VAL A 136 -2.86 -2.03 13.37
CA VAL A 136 -1.45 -1.93 12.95
C VAL A 136 -0.52 -2.49 14.02
N GLU A 137 -0.73 -2.18 15.30
CA GLU A 137 0.08 -2.73 16.39
C GLU A 137 -0.07 -4.25 16.53
N ALA A 138 -1.30 -4.76 16.40
CA ALA A 138 -1.56 -6.20 16.43
C ALA A 138 -0.89 -6.92 15.25
N TYR A 139 -0.95 -6.32 14.06
CA TYR A 139 -0.26 -6.79 12.87
C TYR A 139 1.25 -6.92 13.12
N MET A 140 1.93 -5.88 13.58
CA MET A 140 3.38 -5.90 13.81
C MET A 140 3.80 -6.98 14.81
N ARG A 141 3.06 -7.10 15.93
CA ARG A 141 3.35 -8.16 16.92
C ARG A 141 3.18 -9.58 16.36
N LYS A 142 2.09 -9.83 15.63
CA LYS A 142 1.79 -11.15 15.08
C LYS A 142 2.73 -11.52 13.93
N LEU A 143 3.02 -10.55 13.04
CA LEU A 143 3.92 -10.76 11.91
C LEU A 143 5.30 -11.18 12.41
N ASN A 144 5.89 -10.41 13.31
CA ASN A 144 7.21 -10.70 13.89
C ASN A 144 7.24 -12.12 14.52
N MET A 145 6.16 -12.51 15.24
CA MET A 145 6.05 -13.86 15.81
C MET A 145 6.02 -14.96 14.74
N LEU A 146 5.27 -14.77 13.64
CA LEU A 146 5.14 -15.78 12.59
C LEU A 146 6.44 -15.88 11.76
N GLU A 147 7.09 -14.78 11.47
CA GLU A 147 8.37 -14.74 10.77
C GLU A 147 9.48 -15.44 11.57
N HIS A 148 9.57 -15.20 12.88
CA HIS A 148 10.50 -15.91 13.77
C HIS A 148 10.23 -17.41 13.83
N LYS A 149 8.96 -17.83 13.76
CA LYS A 149 8.58 -19.25 13.68
C LYS A 149 8.78 -19.83 12.28
N ARG A 150 9.18 -19.03 11.30
CA ARG A 150 9.29 -19.39 9.87
C ARG A 150 7.99 -20.02 9.37
N GLU A 151 6.86 -19.35 9.59
CA GLU A 151 5.54 -19.83 9.18
C GLU A 151 5.50 -20.15 7.67
N THR A 152 4.96 -21.29 7.30
CA THR A 152 4.90 -21.78 5.91
C THR A 152 3.51 -21.63 5.29
N ASN A 153 2.49 -21.37 6.11
CA ASN A 153 1.14 -21.14 5.62
C ASN A 153 1.03 -19.71 5.08
N LEU A 154 1.05 -19.59 3.74
CA LEU A 154 0.94 -18.30 3.04
C LEU A 154 -0.32 -17.53 3.39
N ASP A 155 -1.44 -18.25 3.58
CA ASP A 155 -2.73 -17.62 3.88
C ASP A 155 -2.73 -17.01 5.29
N ALA A 156 -2.18 -17.73 6.26
CA ALA A 156 -2.09 -17.27 7.64
C ALA A 156 -1.24 -16.01 7.78
N ILE A 157 -0.05 -15.97 7.15
CA ILE A 157 0.86 -14.83 7.30
C ILE A 157 0.43 -13.63 6.46
N ALA A 158 0.03 -13.84 5.21
CA ALA A 158 -0.48 -12.76 4.37
C ALA A 158 -1.80 -12.19 4.89
N GLY A 159 -2.63 -13.03 5.52
CA GLY A 159 -3.87 -12.64 6.19
C GLY A 159 -3.68 -11.56 7.24
N LEU A 160 -2.53 -11.52 7.94
CA LEU A 160 -2.25 -10.46 8.93
C LEU A 160 -2.20 -9.07 8.28
N THR A 161 -1.54 -8.95 7.12
CA THR A 161 -1.52 -7.69 6.36
C THR A 161 -2.90 -7.38 5.79
N GLY A 162 -3.64 -8.43 5.43
CA GLY A 162 -5.03 -8.31 5.00
C GLY A 162 -5.91 -7.69 6.07
N GLU A 163 -5.93 -8.25 7.28
CA GLU A 163 -6.72 -7.72 8.41
C GLU A 163 -6.37 -6.26 8.71
N MET A 164 -5.08 -5.94 8.78
CA MET A 164 -4.62 -4.57 9.02
C MET A 164 -5.12 -3.59 7.96
N LEU A 165 -4.98 -3.92 6.67
CA LEU A 165 -5.44 -3.04 5.60
C LEU A 165 -6.95 -3.03 5.46
N GLY A 166 -7.65 -4.12 5.77
CA GLY A 166 -9.09 -4.16 5.88
C GLY A 166 -9.61 -3.10 6.85
N GLU A 167 -9.02 -3.02 8.05
CA GLU A 167 -9.36 -2.01 9.05
C GLU A 167 -9.06 -0.56 8.62
N ILE A 168 -8.01 -0.37 7.82
CA ILE A 168 -7.68 0.95 7.26
C ILE A 168 -8.65 1.34 6.15
N PHE A 169 -9.05 0.41 5.30
CA PHE A 169 -9.96 0.69 4.19
C PHE A 169 -11.39 0.92 4.67
N ALA A 170 -11.83 0.19 5.68
CA ALA A 170 -13.11 0.43 6.36
C ALA A 170 -13.03 1.71 7.23
N TRP A 171 -13.00 2.88 6.55
CA TRP A 171 -12.85 4.18 7.19
C TRP A 171 -13.92 4.48 8.23
N LYS A 172 -15.20 4.21 7.87
CA LYS A 172 -16.38 4.41 8.71
C LYS A 172 -17.05 3.06 8.98
N ASP A 173 -17.78 2.97 10.08
CA ASP A 173 -18.64 1.84 10.37
C ASP A 173 -20.04 2.12 9.79
N ASP A 174 -20.22 1.77 8.51
CA ASP A 174 -21.43 1.99 7.73
C ASP A 174 -21.73 0.79 6.79
N ILE A 175 -22.73 0.94 5.93
CA ILE A 175 -23.16 -0.12 5.00
C ILE A 175 -22.06 -0.57 4.01
N TRP A 176 -21.01 0.21 3.81
CA TRP A 176 -19.90 -0.10 2.90
C TRP A 176 -18.70 -0.72 3.61
N SER A 177 -18.70 -0.73 4.93
CA SER A 177 -17.56 -1.16 5.75
C SER A 177 -17.12 -2.58 5.43
N GLU A 178 -18.06 -3.52 5.22
CA GLU A 178 -17.76 -4.91 4.89
C GLU A 178 -17.05 -5.06 3.53
N GLU A 179 -17.54 -4.39 2.48
CA GLU A 179 -16.92 -4.44 1.14
C GLU A 179 -15.57 -3.70 1.12
N LEU A 180 -15.45 -2.59 1.83
CA LEU A 180 -14.18 -1.87 1.98
C LEU A 180 -13.16 -2.71 2.74
N HIS A 181 -13.59 -3.38 3.82
CA HIS A 181 -12.73 -4.29 4.58
C HIS A 181 -12.27 -5.46 3.71
N CYS A 182 -13.18 -6.09 2.98
CA CYS A 182 -12.86 -7.19 2.06
C CYS A 182 -11.86 -6.75 0.98
N LEU A 183 -12.07 -5.58 0.37
CA LEU A 183 -11.15 -5.01 -0.62
C LEU A 183 -9.76 -4.77 0.00
N GLY A 184 -9.70 -4.15 1.18
CA GLY A 184 -8.46 -3.91 1.91
C GLY A 184 -7.77 -5.20 2.32
N PHE A 185 -8.53 -6.21 2.76
CA PHE A 185 -8.02 -7.52 3.15
C PHE A 185 -7.26 -8.22 2.00
N TYR A 186 -7.89 -8.36 0.85
CA TYR A 186 -7.24 -9.01 -0.29
C TYR A 186 -6.12 -8.16 -0.90
N MET A 187 -6.25 -6.83 -0.86
CA MET A 187 -5.17 -5.92 -1.24
C MET A 187 -3.95 -6.07 -0.33
N GLY A 188 -4.16 -6.19 0.98
CA GLY A 188 -3.09 -6.41 1.95
C GLY A 188 -2.37 -7.72 1.73
N LYS A 189 -3.12 -8.80 1.50
CA LYS A 189 -2.54 -10.11 1.14
C LYS A 189 -1.70 -10.02 -0.15
N PHE A 190 -2.23 -9.34 -1.17
CA PHE A 190 -1.50 -9.12 -2.42
C PHE A 190 -0.18 -8.37 -2.20
N ILE A 191 -0.21 -7.25 -1.46
CA ILE A 191 0.97 -6.43 -1.19
C ILE A 191 2.05 -7.27 -0.48
N TYR A 192 1.69 -7.99 0.58
CA TYR A 192 2.62 -8.81 1.33
C TYR A 192 3.26 -9.91 0.45
N LEU A 193 2.45 -10.63 -0.31
CA LEU A 193 2.96 -11.69 -1.17
C LEU A 193 3.74 -11.16 -2.37
N MET A 194 3.39 -9.99 -2.90
CA MET A 194 4.14 -9.36 -3.98
C MET A 194 5.53 -8.88 -3.52
N ASP A 195 5.61 -8.33 -2.31
CA ASP A 195 6.86 -7.95 -1.65
C ASP A 195 7.77 -9.19 -1.45
N ALA A 196 7.21 -10.24 -0.86
CA ALA A 196 7.90 -11.51 -0.67
C ALA A 196 8.37 -12.15 -2.01
N TYR A 197 7.56 -12.02 -3.06
CA TYR A 197 7.91 -12.50 -4.40
C TYR A 197 9.07 -11.71 -5.02
N GLU A 198 9.09 -10.39 -4.83
CA GLU A 198 10.18 -9.52 -5.31
C GLU A 198 11.49 -9.82 -4.60
N ASP A 199 11.43 -9.95 -3.27
CA ASP A 199 12.63 -10.11 -2.42
C ASP A 199 13.12 -11.57 -2.33
N LEU A 200 12.39 -12.54 -2.85
CA LEU A 200 12.67 -13.97 -2.72
C LEU A 200 14.14 -14.38 -2.97
N GLU A 201 14.74 -13.94 -4.09
CA GLU A 201 16.12 -14.28 -4.43
C GLU A 201 17.14 -13.68 -3.44
N LYS A 202 16.85 -12.49 -2.94
CA LYS A 202 17.66 -11.77 -1.94
C LYS A 202 17.60 -12.47 -0.60
N ASP A 203 16.39 -12.80 -0.14
CA ASP A 203 16.13 -13.40 1.18
C ASP A 203 16.71 -14.82 1.26
N LEU A 204 16.50 -15.65 0.23
CA LEU A 204 17.10 -16.98 0.16
C LEU A 204 18.63 -16.93 0.22
N ARG A 205 19.27 -15.97 -0.47
CA ARG A 205 20.72 -15.79 -0.48
C ARG A 205 21.25 -15.37 0.89
N LYS A 206 20.49 -14.51 1.59
CA LYS A 206 20.85 -14.03 2.93
C LYS A 206 20.41 -14.99 4.04
N LYS A 207 19.65 -16.03 3.74
CA LYS A 207 19.00 -16.97 4.66
C LYS A 207 17.99 -16.26 5.59
N GLU A 208 17.46 -15.13 5.13
CA GLU A 208 16.35 -14.44 5.75
C GLU A 208 15.05 -15.22 5.53
N TYR A 209 14.01 -14.91 6.32
CA TYR A 209 12.71 -15.53 6.13
C TYR A 209 12.05 -15.03 4.86
N ASN A 210 11.43 -15.95 4.10
CA ASN A 210 10.53 -15.62 3.00
C ASN A 210 9.42 -16.66 2.95
N PRO A 211 8.13 -16.28 2.93
CA PRO A 211 7.02 -17.23 2.98
C PRO A 211 6.95 -18.17 1.76
N PHE A 212 7.54 -17.77 0.63
CA PHE A 212 7.61 -18.62 -0.57
C PHE A 212 8.74 -19.66 -0.55
N GLU A 213 9.62 -19.65 0.45
CA GLU A 213 10.77 -20.57 0.51
C GLU A 213 10.34 -22.04 0.38
N SER A 214 9.29 -22.45 1.11
CA SER A 214 8.76 -23.83 1.06
C SER A 214 8.23 -24.19 -0.33
N MET A 215 7.50 -23.27 -0.97
CA MET A 215 6.93 -23.49 -2.30
C MET A 215 8.02 -23.64 -3.37
N VAL A 216 9.07 -22.82 -3.31
CA VAL A 216 10.21 -22.93 -4.24
C VAL A 216 10.95 -24.26 -4.08
N LYS A 217 11.12 -24.74 -2.83
CA LYS A 217 11.79 -26.01 -2.56
C LYS A 217 10.98 -27.22 -3.03
N ASN A 218 9.67 -27.20 -2.78
CA ASN A 218 8.80 -28.35 -3.05
C ASN A 218 8.31 -28.43 -4.50
N SER A 219 8.17 -27.31 -5.18
CA SER A 219 7.62 -27.21 -6.55
C SER A 219 8.36 -26.16 -7.40
N PRO A 220 9.66 -26.31 -7.62
CA PRO A 220 10.47 -25.30 -8.30
C PRO A 220 10.04 -25.04 -9.75
N GLN A 221 9.50 -26.08 -10.44
CA GLN A 221 9.05 -25.97 -11.82
C GLN A 221 7.73 -25.19 -11.94
N ASP A 222 6.84 -25.32 -10.95
CA ASP A 222 5.51 -24.72 -10.95
C ASP A 222 5.46 -23.38 -10.20
N PHE A 223 6.53 -23.01 -9.51
CA PHE A 223 6.57 -21.85 -8.62
C PHE A 223 6.04 -20.56 -9.29
N GLU A 224 6.51 -20.26 -10.49
CA GLU A 224 6.10 -19.03 -11.20
C GLU A 224 4.60 -19.06 -11.55
N THR A 225 4.06 -20.21 -11.93
CA THR A 225 2.64 -20.40 -12.24
C THR A 225 1.79 -20.28 -10.98
N LEU A 226 2.19 -20.96 -9.91
CA LEU A 226 1.46 -20.97 -8.65
C LEU A 226 1.47 -19.59 -7.98
N SER A 227 2.62 -18.92 -7.92
CA SER A 227 2.71 -17.58 -7.35
C SER A 227 1.85 -16.56 -8.13
N LYS A 228 1.88 -16.62 -9.48
CA LYS A 228 1.00 -15.79 -10.32
C LYS A 228 -0.48 -16.07 -10.07
N LEU A 229 -0.86 -17.34 -9.93
CA LEU A 229 -2.25 -17.74 -9.65
C LEU A 229 -2.72 -17.20 -8.30
N ILE A 230 -1.90 -17.32 -7.25
CA ILE A 230 -2.20 -16.82 -5.91
C ILE A 230 -2.39 -15.29 -5.95
N LEU A 231 -1.46 -14.55 -6.54
CA LEU A 231 -1.55 -13.11 -6.67
C LEU A 231 -2.79 -12.68 -7.48
N THR A 232 -3.10 -13.41 -8.56
CA THR A 232 -4.29 -13.15 -9.39
C THR A 232 -5.58 -13.39 -8.61
N SER A 233 -5.64 -14.44 -7.79
CA SER A 233 -6.78 -14.73 -6.92
C SER A 233 -7.06 -13.57 -5.95
N MET A 234 -6.02 -13.01 -5.30
CA MET A 234 -6.18 -11.85 -4.40
C MET A 234 -6.74 -10.63 -5.15
N MET A 235 -6.18 -10.30 -6.30
CA MET A 235 -6.67 -9.16 -7.09
C MET A 235 -8.06 -9.38 -7.69
N SER A 236 -8.44 -10.62 -7.97
CA SER A 236 -9.80 -10.96 -8.39
C SER A 236 -10.81 -10.64 -7.28
N GLU A 237 -10.53 -10.99 -6.04
CA GLU A 237 -11.42 -10.67 -4.92
C GLU A 237 -11.46 -9.15 -4.64
N CYS A 238 -10.32 -8.44 -4.69
CA CYS A 238 -10.30 -6.96 -4.66
C CYS A 238 -11.23 -6.36 -5.70
N SER A 239 -11.13 -6.83 -6.95
CA SER A 239 -11.94 -6.31 -8.07
C SER A 239 -13.42 -6.59 -7.87
N LYS A 240 -13.79 -7.79 -7.37
CA LYS A 240 -15.19 -8.12 -7.06
C LYS A 240 -15.76 -7.20 -5.98
N SER A 241 -15.02 -6.92 -4.91
CA SER A 241 -15.47 -6.00 -3.87
C SER A 241 -15.60 -4.58 -4.41
N PHE A 242 -14.64 -4.11 -5.23
CA PHE A 242 -14.76 -2.81 -5.88
C PHE A 242 -15.99 -2.70 -6.77
N GLU A 243 -16.29 -3.68 -7.61
CA GLU A 243 -17.44 -3.62 -8.54
C GLU A 243 -18.80 -3.72 -7.83
N ARG A 244 -18.86 -4.09 -6.55
CA ARG A 244 -20.07 -4.02 -5.72
C ARG A 244 -20.29 -2.64 -5.09
N LEU A 245 -19.25 -1.81 -5.01
CA LEU A 245 -19.35 -0.46 -4.50
C LEU A 245 -19.92 0.48 -5.55
N PRO A 246 -20.84 1.41 -5.22
CA PRO A 246 -21.48 2.30 -6.18
C PRO A 246 -20.58 3.48 -6.57
N ILE A 247 -19.34 3.21 -6.96
CA ILE A 247 -18.36 4.23 -7.32
C ILE A 247 -18.47 4.54 -8.80
N LEU A 248 -18.88 5.75 -9.11
CA LEU A 248 -18.96 6.27 -10.49
C LEU A 248 -17.79 7.20 -10.81
N GLN A 249 -17.45 8.09 -9.86
CA GLN A 249 -16.36 9.05 -10.03
C GLN A 249 -15.02 8.35 -9.96
N HIS A 250 -14.13 8.66 -10.91
CA HIS A 250 -12.77 8.11 -10.98
C HIS A 250 -12.68 6.57 -11.05
N ALA A 251 -13.79 5.89 -11.37
CA ALA A 251 -13.83 4.42 -11.50
C ALA A 251 -12.81 3.91 -12.55
N SER A 252 -12.56 4.69 -13.62
CA SER A 252 -11.54 4.40 -14.63
C SER A 252 -10.12 4.32 -14.02
N ILE A 253 -9.79 5.23 -13.11
CA ILE A 253 -8.49 5.25 -12.42
C ILE A 253 -8.37 4.03 -11.50
N ILE A 254 -9.42 3.73 -10.73
CA ILE A 254 -9.44 2.58 -9.81
C ILE A 254 -9.30 1.28 -10.61
N ARG A 255 -10.05 1.10 -11.70
CA ARG A 255 -9.92 -0.06 -12.58
C ARG A 255 -8.53 -0.18 -13.19
N ASN A 256 -7.95 0.92 -13.67
CA ASN A 256 -6.58 0.92 -14.17
C ASN A 256 -5.59 0.42 -13.11
N ILE A 257 -5.73 0.83 -11.84
CA ILE A 257 -4.89 0.36 -10.74
C ILE A 257 -5.09 -1.14 -10.51
N LEU A 258 -6.35 -1.59 -10.31
CA LEU A 258 -6.67 -2.97 -9.93
C LEU A 258 -6.37 -3.99 -11.05
N TYR A 259 -6.62 -3.64 -12.30
CA TYR A 259 -6.47 -4.56 -13.43
C TYR A 259 -5.12 -4.49 -14.14
N SER A 260 -4.39 -3.37 -14.01
CA SER A 260 -3.14 -3.15 -14.74
C SER A 260 -2.00 -2.64 -13.86
N GLY A 261 -2.21 -1.58 -13.11
CA GLY A 261 -1.17 -0.89 -12.36
C GLY A 261 -0.42 -1.79 -11.37
N VAL A 262 -1.13 -2.56 -10.55
CA VAL A 262 -0.57 -3.49 -9.54
C VAL A 262 0.34 -4.56 -10.15
N TRP A 263 0.17 -4.89 -11.44
CA TRP A 263 0.96 -5.90 -12.14
C TRP A 263 2.30 -5.39 -12.65
N SER A 264 2.50 -4.07 -12.74
CA SER A 264 3.72 -3.47 -13.28
C SER A 264 4.99 -3.93 -12.54
N LYS A 265 4.89 -4.14 -11.22
CA LYS A 265 6.00 -4.63 -10.41
C LYS A 265 6.30 -6.11 -10.69
N TYR A 266 5.26 -6.95 -10.79
CA TYR A 266 5.39 -8.36 -11.15
C TYR A 266 6.09 -8.49 -12.52
N GLU A 267 5.64 -7.73 -13.51
CA GLU A 267 6.22 -7.72 -14.86
C GLU A 267 7.69 -7.28 -14.87
N TYR A 268 8.03 -6.27 -14.06
CA TYR A 268 9.41 -5.82 -13.88
C TYR A 268 10.31 -6.95 -13.33
N VAL A 269 9.85 -7.65 -12.27
CA VAL A 269 10.58 -8.77 -11.67
C VAL A 269 10.77 -9.90 -12.70
N GLN A 270 9.72 -10.23 -13.46
CA GLN A 270 9.78 -11.24 -14.52
C GLN A 270 10.78 -10.87 -15.64
N ALA A 271 10.76 -9.60 -16.07
CA ALA A 271 11.69 -9.11 -17.07
C ALA A 271 13.14 -9.18 -16.59
N LYS A 272 13.40 -8.86 -15.33
CA LYS A 272 14.73 -8.96 -14.69
C LYS A 272 15.22 -10.40 -14.62
N LYS A 273 14.37 -11.35 -14.23
CA LYS A 273 14.67 -12.79 -14.21
C LYS A 273 15.02 -13.32 -15.61
N LYS A 274 14.23 -12.95 -16.64
CA LYS A 274 14.48 -13.33 -18.05
C LYS A 274 15.82 -12.80 -18.58
N LYS A 275 16.20 -11.56 -18.25
CA LYS A 275 17.48 -10.97 -18.66
C LYS A 275 18.66 -11.74 -18.04
N ARG A 276 18.59 -12.07 -16.75
CA ARG A 276 19.64 -12.84 -16.06
C ARG A 276 19.85 -14.24 -16.67
N ARG A 277 18.75 -14.96 -16.98
CA ARG A 277 18.82 -16.28 -17.63
C ARG A 277 19.44 -16.25 -19.03
N LYS A 278 19.37 -15.12 -19.74
CA LYS A 278 20.00 -14.94 -21.07
C LYS A 278 21.47 -14.56 -21.00
N SER A 279 21.93 -14.11 -19.83
CA SER A 279 23.32 -13.68 -19.60
C SER A 279 24.20 -14.78 -18.98
N GLN A 280 23.61 -15.92 -18.63
CA GLN A 280 24.24 -17.16 -18.19
C GLN A 280 24.28 -18.18 -19.35
#